data_9d61184893a9867ee140d21cf5f9c29d
#
_entry.id   9d61184893a9867ee140d21cf5f9c29d
#
_cell.length_a   1.000
_cell.length_b   1.000
_cell.length_c   1.000
_cell.angle_alpha   90.00
_cell.angle_beta   90.00
_cell.angle_gamma   90.00
#
_symmetry.space_group_name_H-M   'P 1'
#
loop_
_entity.id
_entity.type
_entity.pdbx_description
1 polymer ?
#
loop_
_entity_poly.entity_id
_entity_poly.type
_entity_poly.pdbx_seq_one_letter_code
_entity_poly.pdbx_strand_id
1 'polypeptide(L)'
;MDIIAKFRNAGVELDVVTVVDSDVEASKSKVALLGIATPLRSSFSFRLEEWLSLIDLWSKAVKTQSNSWKVIGSMTETETSDVSHLTISAGPEVKFVISSSKKGIVTFVLSKDDIGGFEKALYQVKEFFSR
;
A
#
# COMPACT_ATOMS: atom_id res chain seq x y z
N MET A 1 9.22 14.33 -1.11
CA MET A 1 8.48 13.07 -1.32
C MET A 1 9.08 12.34 -2.51
N ASP A 2 9.61 11.15 -2.26
CA ASP A 2 10.24 10.36 -3.32
C ASP A 2 9.36 9.17 -3.68
N ILE A 3 9.28 8.87 -4.97
CA ILE A 3 8.52 7.71 -5.46
C ILE A 3 9.50 6.54 -5.54
N ILE A 4 9.21 5.47 -4.78
CA ILE A 4 10.01 4.25 -4.80
C ILE A 4 9.57 3.34 -5.94
N ALA A 5 8.26 3.22 -6.18
CA ALA A 5 7.71 2.37 -7.21
C ALA A 5 6.35 2.88 -7.67
N LYS A 6 6.03 2.61 -8.92
CA LYS A 6 4.72 2.92 -9.53
C LYS A 6 4.16 1.69 -10.20
N PHE A 7 2.88 1.46 -10.01
CA PHE A 7 2.15 0.36 -10.67
C PHE A 7 0.88 0.92 -11.29
N ARG A 8 0.52 0.43 -12.46
CA ARG A 8 -0.70 0.84 -13.16
C ARG A 8 -1.44 -0.37 -13.67
N ASN A 9 -2.76 -0.33 -13.55
CA ASN A 9 -3.63 -1.34 -14.12
C ASN A 9 -5.05 -0.77 -14.27
N ALA A 10 -5.64 -0.95 -15.44
CA ALA A 10 -7.02 -0.56 -15.73
C ALA A 10 -7.33 0.91 -15.39
N GLY A 11 -6.39 1.83 -15.69
CA GLY A 11 -6.58 3.26 -15.45
C GLY A 11 -6.38 3.71 -14.00
N VAL A 12 -6.00 2.80 -13.12
CA VAL A 12 -5.69 3.10 -11.72
C VAL A 12 -4.19 3.00 -11.48
N GLU A 13 -3.64 3.90 -10.68
CA GLU A 13 -2.22 3.91 -10.32
C GLU A 13 -2.07 3.63 -8.82
N LEU A 14 -1.06 2.86 -8.47
CA LEU A 14 -0.64 2.63 -7.09
C LEU A 14 0.83 3.00 -6.98
N ASP A 15 1.14 4.00 -6.15
CA ASP A 15 2.50 4.46 -5.92
C ASP A 15 2.96 4.11 -4.51
N VAL A 16 4.21 3.68 -4.40
CA VAL A 16 4.90 3.55 -3.11
C VAL A 16 5.79 4.77 -2.97
N VAL A 17 5.52 5.61 -1.98
CA VAL A 17 6.21 6.88 -1.80
C VAL A 17 6.77 7.02 -0.40
N THR A 18 7.95 7.65 -0.30
CA THR A 18 8.49 8.04 1.00
C THR A 18 8.06 9.46 1.32
N VAL A 19 7.66 9.68 2.55
CA VAL A 19 7.37 11.02 3.07
C VAL A 19 8.47 11.35 4.05
N VAL A 20 9.51 11.99 3.54
CA VAL A 20 10.64 12.44 4.37
C VAL A 20 10.45 13.92 4.65
N ASP A 21 10.29 14.24 5.93
CA ASP A 21 10.39 15.61 6.39
C ASP A 21 11.83 15.81 6.83
N SER A 22 12.52 16.80 6.26
CA SER A 22 13.92 17.08 6.57
C SER A 22 14.16 17.42 8.05
N ASP A 23 13.12 17.83 8.76
CA ASP A 23 13.20 18.20 10.17
C ASP A 23 12.91 17.02 11.12
N VAL A 24 12.66 15.83 10.59
CA VAL A 24 12.29 14.66 11.36
C VAL A 24 13.34 13.56 11.19
N GLU A 25 13.71 12.92 12.30
CA GLU A 25 14.61 11.76 12.28
C GLU A 25 14.08 10.65 11.37
N ALA A 26 14.98 9.90 10.73
CA ALA A 26 14.62 8.80 9.83
C ALA A 26 13.69 7.77 10.49
N SER A 27 13.83 7.55 11.80
CA SER A 27 12.97 6.66 12.58
C SER A 27 11.50 7.10 12.64
N LYS A 28 11.23 8.37 12.35
CA LYS A 28 9.87 8.94 12.30
C LYS A 28 9.37 9.13 10.88
N SER A 29 10.15 8.73 9.87
CA SER A 29 9.76 8.80 8.48
C SER A 29 8.60 7.85 8.21
N LYS A 30 7.76 8.26 7.27
CA LYS A 30 6.59 7.47 6.85
C LYS A 30 6.76 7.06 5.40
N VAL A 31 6.17 5.95 5.07
CA VAL A 31 5.97 5.51 3.68
C VAL A 31 4.48 5.42 3.45
N ALA A 32 4.03 5.76 2.27
CA ALA A 32 2.62 5.71 1.93
C ALA A 32 2.38 4.89 0.67
N LEU A 33 1.26 4.19 0.66
CA LEU A 33 0.65 3.70 -0.57
C LEU A 33 -0.35 4.75 -1.01
N LEU A 34 -0.17 5.26 -2.22
CA LEU A 34 -1.02 6.28 -2.81
C LEU A 34 -1.77 5.68 -3.99
N GLY A 35 -3.09 5.55 -3.85
CA GLY A 35 -3.96 5.10 -4.92
C GLY A 35 -4.53 6.28 -5.67
N ILE A 36 -4.44 6.25 -6.99
CA ILE A 36 -4.92 7.32 -7.86
C ILE A 36 -5.84 6.74 -8.93
N ALA A 37 -7.10 7.10 -8.86
CA ALA A 37 -8.10 6.80 -9.90
C ALA A 37 -8.77 8.12 -10.26
N THR A 38 -8.10 8.92 -11.10
CA THR A 38 -8.46 10.30 -11.39
C THR A 38 -9.97 10.49 -11.61
N PRO A 39 -10.65 11.42 -10.90
CA PRO A 39 -10.09 12.45 -10.01
C PRO A 39 -9.86 11.98 -8.54
N LEU A 40 -10.16 10.75 -8.21
CA LEU A 40 -10.03 10.24 -6.84
C LEU A 40 -8.58 9.93 -6.49
N ARG A 41 -8.19 10.27 -5.25
CA ARG A 41 -6.90 9.92 -4.67
C ARG A 41 -7.15 9.49 -3.24
N SER A 42 -6.47 8.42 -2.83
CA SER A 42 -6.53 7.95 -1.44
C SER A 42 -5.17 7.40 -1.05
N SER A 43 -4.81 7.55 0.22
CA SER A 43 -3.51 7.10 0.68
C SER A 43 -3.62 6.43 2.04
N PHE A 44 -2.67 5.54 2.30
CA PHE A 44 -2.48 4.91 3.60
C PHE A 44 -1.01 5.03 3.98
N SER A 45 -0.71 5.58 5.16
CA SER A 45 0.65 5.82 5.62
C SER A 45 1.10 4.74 6.60
N PHE A 46 2.36 4.39 6.52
CA PHE A 46 2.97 3.32 7.32
C PHE A 46 4.20 3.83 8.04
N ARG A 47 4.34 3.42 9.29
CA ARG A 47 5.62 3.37 9.98
C ARG A 47 6.18 1.95 9.84
N LEU A 48 7.36 1.70 10.40
CA LEU A 48 8.01 0.39 10.26
C LEU A 48 7.09 -0.77 10.69
N GLU A 49 6.43 -0.64 11.83
CA GLU A 49 5.59 -1.72 12.38
C GLU A 49 4.43 -2.06 11.45
N GLU A 50 3.74 -1.04 10.93
CA GLU A 50 2.64 -1.24 10.00
C GLU A 50 3.15 -1.80 8.66
N TRP A 51 4.36 -1.39 8.24
CA TRP A 51 4.95 -1.92 7.02
C TRP A 51 5.27 -3.41 7.13
N LEU A 52 5.79 -3.84 8.30
CA LEU A 52 6.02 -5.26 8.55
C LEU A 52 4.72 -6.05 8.54
N SER A 53 3.63 -5.48 9.07
CA SER A 53 2.31 -6.08 8.99
C SER A 53 1.81 -6.20 7.55
N LEU A 54 2.09 -5.20 6.72
CA LEU A 54 1.78 -5.26 5.29
C LEU A 54 2.53 -6.39 4.60
N ILE A 55 3.81 -6.57 4.92
CA ILE A 55 4.62 -7.68 4.36
C ILE A 55 3.99 -9.03 4.73
N ASP A 56 3.54 -9.19 5.96
CA ASP A 56 2.86 -10.43 6.38
C ASP A 56 1.57 -10.69 5.61
N LEU A 57 0.74 -9.66 5.45
CA LEU A 57 -0.50 -9.76 4.67
C LEU A 57 -0.19 -10.07 3.20
N TRP A 58 0.83 -9.44 2.65
CA TRP A 58 1.28 -9.71 1.28
C TRP A 58 1.69 -11.17 1.11
N SER A 59 2.49 -11.70 2.03
CA SER A 59 2.92 -13.11 1.98
C SER A 59 1.74 -14.07 1.99
N LYS A 60 0.72 -13.78 2.79
CA LYS A 60 -0.52 -14.58 2.81
C LYS A 60 -1.29 -14.45 1.50
N ALA A 61 -1.40 -13.23 0.99
CA ALA A 61 -2.15 -12.95 -0.25
C ALA A 61 -1.54 -13.69 -1.45
N VAL A 62 -0.21 -13.66 -1.57
CA VAL A 62 0.50 -14.32 -2.68
C VAL A 62 0.32 -15.84 -2.63
N LYS A 63 0.23 -16.42 -1.43
CA LYS A 63 0.02 -17.86 -1.25
C LYS A 63 -1.44 -18.29 -1.41
N THR A 64 -2.39 -17.37 -1.35
CA THR A 64 -3.83 -17.64 -1.39
C THR A 64 -4.40 -17.33 -2.76
N GLN A 65 -3.83 -17.94 -3.80
CA GLN A 65 -4.38 -17.79 -5.16
C GLN A 65 -5.58 -18.71 -5.33
N SER A 66 -6.68 -18.16 -5.82
CA SER A 66 -7.89 -18.90 -6.12
C SER A 66 -8.71 -18.18 -7.19
N ASN A 67 -9.76 -18.81 -7.69
CA ASN A 67 -10.66 -18.19 -8.66
C ASN A 67 -11.67 -17.22 -8.01
N SER A 68 -11.75 -17.23 -6.68
CA SER A 68 -12.66 -16.38 -5.93
C SER A 68 -11.90 -15.40 -5.05
N TRP A 69 -12.37 -14.17 -4.98
CA TRP A 69 -11.78 -13.15 -4.13
C TRP A 69 -12.05 -13.43 -2.66
N LYS A 70 -10.99 -13.36 -1.85
CA LYS A 70 -11.07 -13.48 -0.39
C LYS A 70 -10.32 -12.34 0.26
N VAL A 71 -10.90 -11.74 1.29
CA VAL A 71 -10.22 -10.74 2.10
C VAL A 71 -9.14 -11.44 2.92
N ILE A 72 -7.91 -11.02 2.78
CA ILE A 72 -6.75 -11.55 3.53
C ILE A 72 -6.61 -10.81 4.86
N GLY A 73 -6.78 -9.50 4.84
CA GLY A 73 -6.71 -8.69 6.04
C GLY A 73 -6.88 -7.21 5.74
N SER A 74 -6.98 -6.43 6.80
CA SER A 74 -7.13 -5.00 6.69
C SER A 74 -6.35 -4.29 7.79
N MET A 75 -6.02 -3.02 7.52
CA MET A 75 -5.33 -2.13 8.44
C MET A 75 -6.09 -0.82 8.52
N THR A 76 -6.02 -0.18 9.67
CA THR A 76 -6.68 1.11 9.90
C THR A 76 -5.67 2.10 10.46
N GLU A 77 -5.70 3.32 9.96
CA GLU A 77 -4.90 4.44 10.46
C GLU A 77 -5.82 5.60 10.77
N THR A 78 -5.61 6.22 11.92
CA THR A 78 -6.34 7.42 12.33
C THR A 78 -5.37 8.58 12.46
N GLU A 79 -5.55 9.61 11.63
CA GLU A 79 -4.82 10.86 11.73
C GLU A 79 -5.82 12.00 11.96
N THR A 80 -5.67 12.67 13.10
CA THR A 80 -6.49 13.83 13.52
C THR A 80 -7.99 13.71 13.23
N SER A 81 -8.43 13.94 12.00
CA SER A 81 -9.85 13.93 11.63
C SER A 81 -10.13 13.04 10.43
N ASP A 82 -9.13 12.29 9.96
CA ASP A 82 -9.27 11.38 8.83
C ASP A 82 -8.97 9.95 9.28
N VAL A 83 -9.80 9.02 8.85
CA VAL A 83 -9.60 7.59 9.09
C VAL A 83 -9.38 6.92 7.76
N SER A 84 -8.23 6.27 7.62
CA SER A 84 -7.86 5.55 6.41
C SER A 84 -7.89 4.05 6.67
N HIS A 85 -8.33 3.30 5.68
CA HIS A 85 -8.35 1.83 5.72
C HIS A 85 -7.63 1.28 4.50
N LEU A 86 -6.87 0.22 4.70
CA LEU A 86 -6.29 -0.57 3.63
C LEU A 86 -6.78 -2.00 3.78
N THR A 87 -7.39 -2.53 2.73
CA THR A 87 -7.83 -3.93 2.68
C THR A 87 -7.09 -4.63 1.57
N ILE A 88 -6.55 -5.81 1.88
CA ILE A 88 -5.87 -6.66 0.91
C ILE A 88 -6.71 -7.90 0.68
N SER A 89 -7.01 -8.16 -0.57
CA SER A 89 -7.75 -9.35 -1.00
C SER A 89 -6.92 -10.14 -1.99
N ALA A 90 -7.08 -11.44 -1.98
CA ALA A 90 -6.44 -12.34 -2.92
C ALA A 90 -7.50 -13.16 -3.66
N GLY A 91 -7.22 -13.47 -4.89
CA GLY A 91 -8.05 -14.26 -5.76
C GLY A 91 -7.26 -14.58 -7.02
N PRO A 92 -7.79 -14.28 -8.22
CA PRO A 92 -7.01 -14.41 -9.46
C PRO A 92 -5.74 -13.56 -9.45
N GLU A 93 -5.79 -12.43 -8.74
CA GLU A 93 -4.68 -11.49 -8.58
C GLU A 93 -4.70 -10.96 -7.13
N VAL A 94 -3.90 -9.95 -6.82
CA VAL A 94 -3.94 -9.29 -5.50
C VAL A 94 -4.59 -7.93 -5.64
N LYS A 95 -5.50 -7.61 -4.75
CA LYS A 95 -6.28 -6.37 -4.80
C LYS A 95 -6.05 -5.56 -3.53
N PHE A 96 -5.80 -4.27 -3.72
CA PHE A 96 -5.67 -3.28 -2.65
C PHE A 96 -6.85 -2.32 -2.72
N VAL A 97 -7.54 -2.15 -1.61
CA VAL A 97 -8.59 -1.14 -1.47
C VAL A 97 -8.14 -0.14 -0.42
N ILE A 98 -7.91 1.08 -0.85
CA ILE A 98 -7.51 2.18 0.02
C ILE A 98 -8.68 3.13 0.15
N SER A 99 -9.17 3.33 1.37
CA SER A 99 -10.28 4.24 1.62
C SER A 99 -9.91 5.27 2.68
N SER A 100 -10.48 6.44 2.54
CA SER A 100 -10.30 7.55 3.48
C SER A 100 -11.66 8.19 3.70
N SER A 101 -11.96 8.56 4.94
CA SER A 101 -13.22 9.22 5.29
C SER A 101 -13.41 10.55 4.56
N LYS A 102 -12.33 11.19 4.12
CA LYS A 102 -12.35 12.49 3.42
C LYS A 102 -12.11 12.42 1.92
N LYS A 103 -11.34 11.43 1.46
CA LYS A 103 -10.82 11.40 0.08
C LYS A 103 -11.49 10.36 -0.82
N GLY A 104 -12.23 9.42 -0.24
CA GLY A 104 -12.93 8.39 -1.01
C GLY A 104 -12.21 7.06 -1.06
N ILE A 105 -12.59 6.23 -2.02
CA ILE A 105 -12.13 4.84 -2.13
C ILE A 105 -11.43 4.64 -3.47
N VAL A 106 -10.22 4.08 -3.43
CA VAL A 106 -9.49 3.66 -4.63
C VAL A 106 -9.22 2.17 -4.54
N THR A 107 -9.59 1.44 -5.58
CA THR A 107 -9.33 0.00 -5.70
C THR A 107 -8.28 -0.22 -6.78
N PHE A 108 -7.21 -0.92 -6.42
CA PHE A 108 -6.14 -1.27 -7.35
C PHE A 108 -5.95 -2.78 -7.39
N VAL A 109 -5.97 -3.35 -8.58
CA VAL A 109 -5.69 -4.78 -8.81
C VAL A 109 -4.27 -4.89 -9.36
N LEU A 110 -3.39 -5.55 -8.61
CA LEU A 110 -2.01 -5.75 -9.01
C LEU A 110 -1.92 -6.91 -10.01
N SER A 111 -1.43 -6.63 -11.19
CA SER A 111 -1.21 -7.63 -12.23
C SER A 111 -0.21 -8.68 -11.77
N LYS A 112 -0.36 -9.92 -12.25
CA LYS A 112 0.59 -11.01 -11.98
C LYS A 112 2.01 -10.64 -12.40
N ASP A 113 2.15 -9.87 -13.47
CA ASP A 113 3.45 -9.43 -13.97
C ASP A 113 4.16 -8.46 -13.03
N ASP A 114 3.40 -7.78 -12.16
CA ASP A 114 3.92 -6.79 -11.24
C ASP A 114 4.18 -7.32 -9.83
N ILE A 115 3.86 -8.58 -9.56
CA ILE A 115 4.04 -9.18 -8.22
C ILE A 115 5.50 -9.09 -7.77
N GLY A 116 6.43 -9.48 -8.64
CA GLY A 116 7.86 -9.41 -8.33
C GLY A 116 8.35 -7.99 -8.07
N GLY A 117 7.89 -7.04 -8.87
CA GLY A 117 8.22 -5.61 -8.69
C GLY A 117 7.68 -5.03 -7.40
N PHE A 118 6.46 -5.40 -7.05
CA PHE A 118 5.86 -4.96 -5.78
C PHE A 118 6.60 -5.55 -4.57
N GLU A 119 6.90 -6.84 -4.61
CA GLU A 119 7.66 -7.50 -3.55
C GLU A 119 9.04 -6.86 -3.35
N LYS A 120 9.73 -6.54 -4.45
CA LYS A 120 11.00 -5.81 -4.40
C LYS A 120 10.82 -4.46 -3.71
N ALA A 121 9.77 -3.72 -4.02
CA ALA A 121 9.47 -2.44 -3.38
C ALA A 121 9.22 -2.59 -1.87
N LEU A 122 8.52 -3.65 -1.44
CA LEU A 122 8.29 -3.93 -0.03
C LEU A 122 9.60 -4.03 0.75
N TYR A 123 10.58 -4.74 0.21
CA TYR A 123 11.87 -4.94 0.88
C TYR A 123 12.77 -3.71 0.76
N GLN A 124 12.68 -2.94 -0.31
CA GLN A 124 13.38 -1.65 -0.42
C GLN A 124 12.92 -0.68 0.67
N VAL A 125 11.62 -0.64 0.94
CA VAL A 125 11.07 0.19 2.02
C VAL A 125 11.52 -0.31 3.39
N LYS A 126 11.58 -1.62 3.58
CA LYS A 126 12.08 -2.18 4.83
C LYS A 126 13.52 -1.73 5.09
N GLU A 127 14.37 -1.73 4.08
CA GLU A 127 15.74 -1.22 4.18
C GLU A 127 15.77 0.29 4.48
N PHE A 128 14.87 1.05 3.86
CA PHE A 128 14.74 2.48 4.12
C PHE A 128 14.49 2.76 5.61
N PHE A 129 13.61 2.00 6.25
CA PHE A 129 13.33 2.14 7.67
C PHE A 129 14.49 1.71 8.57
N SER A 130 15.43 0.93 8.05
CA SER A 130 16.60 0.44 8.80
C SER A 130 17.79 1.39 8.78
N ARG A 131 17.69 2.50 8.07
CA ARG A 131 18.78 3.50 7.95
C ARG A 131 18.88 4.40 9.16
#